data_c0dab495fefac06aa1244f8f2b6fcc35
#
_entry.id   c0dab495fefac06aa1244f8f2b6fcc35
#
_cell.length_a   1.000
_cell.length_b   1.000
_cell.length_c   1.000
_cell.angle_alpha   90.00
_cell.angle_beta   90.00
_cell.angle_gamma   90.00
#
_symmetry.space_group_name_H-M   'P 1'
#
loop_
_entity.id
_entity.type
_entity.pdbx_description
1 polymer ?
#
loop_
_entity_poly.entity_id
_entity_poly.type
_entity_poly.pdbx_seq_one_letter_code
_entity_poly.pdbx_strand_id
1 'polypeptide(L)'
;MKNWLICSILLTFFFAAPVRGDVSVVIAKVKPSVVIVGTFKPTNSPRFALRGTGFVVGQDQASMGNLVITNAHVLAQPAELDPEAVLVVQIRVRQGEWQMRLATVVEVDKAHDLALLRFEGPAVSALTVGDSDQVREGQAVAFMGFPIGGALGFSPVTHRGMVSSIAVAALPAPSASQLNDKSIRTLRAAGDNFNIFQLDGTAYPGNSGGPLFDPDTGHVLGVVNMVAIKGIRESALTHPSGISYAIPSGFVQQLLERSRSR
;
A
#
# COMPACT_ATOMS: atom_id res chain seq x y z
N MET A 1 -32.89 49.37 -51.55
CA MET A 1 -32.80 47.94 -51.27
C MET A 1 -31.50 47.74 -50.49
N LYS A 2 -31.58 47.52 -49.16
CA LYS A 2 -30.42 47.35 -48.28
C LYS A 2 -30.23 45.83 -47.94
N ASN A 3 -29.17 45.24 -48.47
CA ASN A 3 -28.81 43.85 -48.17
C ASN A 3 -28.09 43.82 -46.85
N TRP A 4 -28.62 43.11 -45.81
CA TRP A 4 -27.99 42.79 -44.60
C TRP A 4 -27.35 41.40 -44.74
N LEU A 5 -26.03 41.36 -44.76
CA LEU A 5 -25.26 40.12 -44.60
C LEU A 5 -25.22 39.78 -43.12
N ILE A 6 -25.86 38.69 -42.74
CA ILE A 6 -25.75 38.10 -41.41
C ILE A 6 -24.51 37.18 -41.42
N CYS A 7 -23.45 37.62 -40.76
CA CYS A 7 -22.24 36.80 -40.56
C CYS A 7 -22.45 35.91 -39.31
N SER A 8 -22.78 34.62 -39.53
CA SER A 8 -22.89 33.64 -38.48
C SER A 8 -21.50 33.20 -38.04
N ILE A 9 -21.06 33.63 -36.84
CA ILE A 9 -19.84 33.15 -36.22
C ILE A 9 -20.14 31.80 -35.59
N LEU A 10 -19.61 30.72 -36.18
CA LEU A 10 -19.64 29.37 -35.63
C LEU A 10 -18.57 29.27 -34.53
N LEU A 11 -19.00 29.32 -33.27
CA LEU A 11 -18.14 29.13 -32.12
C LEU A 11 -17.91 27.62 -31.93
N THR A 12 -16.79 27.09 -32.43
CA THR A 12 -16.38 25.71 -32.20
C THR A 12 -15.82 25.57 -30.80
N PHE A 13 -16.60 24.99 -29.90
CA PHE A 13 -16.12 24.55 -28.60
C PHE A 13 -15.20 23.32 -28.77
N PHE A 14 -13.91 23.51 -28.66
CA PHE A 14 -12.96 22.40 -28.47
C PHE A 14 -13.16 21.84 -27.08
N PHE A 15 -13.88 20.73 -26.94
CA PHE A 15 -13.83 19.90 -25.75
C PHE A 15 -12.47 19.21 -25.75
N ALA A 16 -11.51 19.72 -24.93
CA ALA A 16 -10.30 18.98 -24.62
C ALA A 16 -10.73 17.75 -23.79
N ALA A 17 -10.72 16.58 -24.42
CA ALA A 17 -10.87 15.33 -23.68
C ALA A 17 -9.73 15.24 -22.64
N PRO A 18 -10.01 14.86 -21.38
CA PRO A 18 -8.97 14.67 -20.40
C PRO A 18 -7.99 13.61 -20.95
N VAL A 19 -6.74 13.99 -21.12
CA VAL A 19 -5.65 13.08 -21.47
C VAL A 19 -5.48 12.18 -20.25
N ARG A 20 -6.06 10.99 -20.28
CA ARG A 20 -5.74 9.95 -19.28
C ARG A 20 -4.28 9.60 -19.44
N GLY A 21 -3.51 9.78 -18.37
CA GLY A 21 -2.12 9.36 -18.33
C GLY A 21 -2.01 7.87 -18.70
N ASP A 22 -0.99 7.52 -19.48
CA ASP A 22 -0.70 6.11 -19.74
C ASP A 22 -0.28 5.44 -18.42
N VAL A 23 -1.12 4.55 -17.95
CA VAL A 23 -0.89 3.83 -16.69
C VAL A 23 0.45 3.08 -16.69
N SER A 24 0.98 2.73 -17.85
CA SER A 24 2.29 2.08 -17.98
C SER A 24 3.43 3.02 -17.53
N VAL A 25 3.31 4.31 -17.82
CA VAL A 25 4.27 5.35 -17.39
C VAL A 25 4.23 5.50 -15.87
N VAL A 26 3.03 5.51 -15.29
CA VAL A 26 2.86 5.60 -13.83
C VAL A 26 3.43 4.36 -13.14
N ILE A 27 3.15 3.17 -13.67
CA ILE A 27 3.72 1.90 -13.16
C ILE A 27 5.26 1.95 -13.21
N ALA A 28 5.86 2.42 -14.31
CA ALA A 28 7.31 2.54 -14.44
C ALA A 28 7.90 3.50 -13.40
N LYS A 29 7.18 4.57 -13.03
CA LYS A 29 7.57 5.54 -12.00
C LYS A 29 7.43 4.97 -10.58
N VAL A 30 6.36 4.22 -10.29
CA VAL A 30 6.08 3.66 -8.96
C VAL A 30 6.99 2.48 -8.63
N LYS A 31 7.22 1.62 -9.61
CA LYS A 31 7.91 0.34 -9.47
C LYS A 31 9.28 0.38 -8.79
N PRO A 32 10.17 1.37 -9.03
CA PRO A 32 11.48 1.45 -8.36
C PRO A 32 11.41 1.69 -6.85
N SER A 33 10.31 2.27 -6.38
CA SER A 33 10.11 2.60 -4.96
C SER A 33 9.45 1.46 -4.18
N VAL A 34 8.99 0.39 -4.85
CA VAL A 34 8.35 -0.76 -4.18
C VAL A 34 9.43 -1.78 -3.81
N VAL A 35 9.50 -2.13 -2.53
CA VAL A 35 10.54 -2.96 -1.94
C VAL A 35 9.95 -4.20 -1.28
N ILE A 36 10.78 -5.24 -1.13
CA ILE A 36 10.43 -6.42 -0.35
C ILE A 36 10.90 -6.18 1.08
N VAL A 37 10.03 -6.46 2.05
CA VAL A 37 10.37 -6.49 3.47
C VAL A 37 10.52 -7.94 3.90
N GLY A 38 11.60 -8.25 4.61
CA GLY A 38 11.87 -9.62 5.04
C GLY A 38 12.90 -9.70 6.15
N THR A 39 13.26 -10.93 6.50
CA THR A 39 14.31 -11.23 7.46
C THR A 39 15.44 -12.01 6.79
N PHE A 40 16.65 -11.80 7.26
CA PHE A 40 17.84 -12.50 6.80
C PHE A 40 18.56 -13.17 7.97
N LYS A 41 18.89 -14.44 7.78
CA LYS A 41 19.72 -15.21 8.70
C LYS A 41 20.71 -16.07 7.89
N PRO A 42 22.04 -15.90 8.11
CA PRO A 42 23.05 -16.60 7.29
C PRO A 42 22.97 -18.13 7.39
N THR A 43 22.51 -18.65 8.52
CA THR A 43 22.44 -20.09 8.83
C THR A 43 21.16 -20.75 8.33
N ASN A 44 20.16 -19.98 7.89
CA ASN A 44 18.90 -20.53 7.40
C ASN A 44 18.96 -20.98 5.93
N SER A 45 18.03 -21.86 5.56
CA SER A 45 17.80 -22.25 4.17
C SER A 45 16.29 -22.17 3.86
N PRO A 46 15.84 -21.18 3.09
CA PRO A 46 16.62 -20.09 2.49
C PRO A 46 17.09 -19.05 3.51
N ARG A 47 18.21 -18.38 3.23
CA ARG A 47 18.77 -17.33 4.11
C ARG A 47 17.89 -16.09 4.23
N PHE A 48 17.16 -15.77 3.18
CA PHE A 48 16.21 -14.67 3.13
C PHE A 48 14.77 -15.21 3.17
N ALA A 49 13.97 -14.67 4.10
CA ALA A 49 12.54 -14.96 4.21
C ALA A 49 11.73 -13.70 3.91
N LEU A 50 10.96 -13.73 2.81
CA LEU A 50 10.02 -12.67 2.45
C LEU A 50 8.88 -12.65 3.47
N ARG A 51 8.58 -11.47 4.02
CA ARG A 51 7.47 -11.24 4.96
C ARG A 51 6.33 -10.47 4.33
N GLY A 52 6.62 -9.53 3.44
CA GLY A 52 5.64 -8.71 2.74
C GLY A 52 6.27 -7.68 1.82
N THR A 53 5.46 -6.72 1.43
CA THR A 53 5.82 -5.59 0.60
C THR A 53 6.00 -4.34 1.46
N GLY A 54 6.79 -3.40 0.97
CA GLY A 54 6.86 -2.04 1.46
C GLY A 54 7.08 -1.08 0.29
N PHE A 55 7.05 0.20 0.59
CA PHE A 55 7.39 1.23 -0.40
C PHE A 55 8.15 2.38 0.24
N VAL A 56 9.05 2.95 -0.53
CA VAL A 56 9.91 4.05 -0.06
C VAL A 56 9.14 5.36 -0.11
N VAL A 57 9.29 6.14 0.95
CA VAL A 57 8.78 7.52 1.06
C VAL A 57 9.93 8.47 1.38
N GLY A 58 9.85 9.69 0.86
CA GLY A 58 10.79 10.77 1.19
C GLY A 58 10.32 11.56 2.41
N GLN A 59 11.26 12.17 3.11
CA GLN A 59 10.95 13.21 4.08
C GLN A 59 10.41 14.43 3.33
N ASP A 60 9.38 15.08 3.90
CA ASP A 60 8.78 16.28 3.32
C ASP A 60 8.38 16.13 1.83
N GLN A 61 7.86 14.96 1.46
CA GLN A 61 7.46 14.62 0.08
C GLN A 61 8.63 14.66 -0.93
N ALA A 62 9.87 14.53 -0.44
CA ALA A 62 11.03 14.42 -1.32
C ALA A 62 10.93 13.20 -2.25
N SER A 63 11.40 13.36 -3.50
CA SER A 63 11.38 12.30 -4.51
C SER A 63 12.41 11.19 -4.27
N MET A 64 13.28 11.33 -3.28
CA MET A 64 14.27 10.36 -2.83
C MET A 64 14.15 10.15 -1.32
N GLY A 65 14.35 8.92 -0.85
CA GLY A 65 14.25 8.62 0.57
C GLY A 65 14.91 7.30 0.97
N ASN A 66 14.98 7.08 2.26
CA ASN A 66 15.42 5.83 2.89
C ASN A 66 14.44 5.34 3.97
N LEU A 67 13.24 5.91 3.98
CA LEU A 67 12.14 5.47 4.84
C LEU A 67 11.23 4.53 4.06
N VAL A 68 10.77 3.47 4.69
CA VAL A 68 9.87 2.47 4.10
C VAL A 68 8.60 2.36 4.93
N ILE A 69 7.46 2.48 4.29
CA ILE A 69 6.16 2.15 4.87
C ILE A 69 5.84 0.68 4.56
N THR A 70 5.32 -0.02 5.55
CA THR A 70 4.78 -1.38 5.44
C THR A 70 3.69 -1.59 6.48
N ASN A 71 3.09 -2.78 6.56
CA ASN A 71 2.19 -3.12 7.67
C ASN A 71 2.97 -3.57 8.91
N ALA A 72 2.41 -3.33 10.10
CA ALA A 72 3.00 -3.78 11.36
C ALA A 72 3.06 -5.32 11.44
N HIS A 73 2.04 -6.04 10.93
CA HIS A 73 2.03 -7.50 10.91
C HIS A 73 3.07 -8.13 9.96
N VAL A 74 3.63 -7.35 9.04
CA VAL A 74 4.76 -7.78 8.16
C VAL A 74 6.04 -7.92 8.99
N LEU A 75 6.17 -7.14 10.06
CA LEU A 75 7.26 -7.31 11.01
C LEU A 75 7.04 -8.61 11.78
N ALA A 76 8.10 -9.40 11.95
CA ALA A 76 8.02 -10.60 12.75
C ALA A 76 7.72 -10.23 14.21
N GLN A 77 6.80 -10.97 14.84
CA GLN A 77 6.54 -10.83 16.27
C GLN A 77 7.83 -11.22 17.04
N PRO A 78 8.13 -10.59 18.19
CA PRO A 78 9.32 -10.93 18.98
C PRO A 78 9.42 -12.43 19.32
N ALA A 79 8.29 -13.11 19.52
CA ALA A 79 8.23 -14.55 19.78
C ALA A 79 8.50 -15.42 18.55
N GLU A 80 8.39 -14.86 17.33
CA GLU A 80 8.65 -15.55 16.06
C GLU A 80 10.05 -15.23 15.50
N LEU A 81 10.72 -14.21 16.08
CA LEU A 81 12.06 -13.80 15.67
C LEU A 81 13.08 -14.80 16.25
N ASP A 82 13.74 -15.49 15.35
CA ASP A 82 15.04 -16.05 15.67
C ASP A 82 15.96 -14.89 16.09
N PRO A 83 16.60 -14.93 17.27
CA PRO A 83 17.45 -13.85 17.79
C PRO A 83 18.56 -13.40 16.84
N GLU A 84 18.99 -14.30 15.93
CA GLU A 84 20.04 -14.03 14.95
C GLU A 84 19.49 -13.50 13.61
N ALA A 85 18.16 -13.44 13.43
CA ALA A 85 17.56 -12.93 12.21
C ALA A 85 17.50 -11.41 12.25
N VAL A 86 17.99 -10.77 11.19
CA VAL A 86 17.96 -9.31 11.04
C VAL A 86 16.86 -8.88 10.06
N LEU A 87 16.25 -7.73 10.34
CA LEU A 87 15.29 -7.09 9.45
C LEU A 87 16.04 -6.50 8.24
N VAL A 88 15.55 -6.81 7.06
CA VAL A 88 16.15 -6.33 5.81
C VAL A 88 15.08 -5.89 4.82
N VAL A 89 15.48 -5.04 3.90
CA VAL A 89 14.72 -4.71 2.70
C VAL A 89 15.50 -5.10 1.45
N GLN A 90 14.78 -5.61 0.44
CA GLN A 90 15.33 -5.84 -0.89
C GLN A 90 14.92 -4.67 -1.77
N ILE A 91 15.89 -3.93 -2.27
CA ILE A 91 15.71 -2.76 -3.13
C ILE A 91 16.11 -3.14 -4.56
N ARG A 92 15.27 -2.77 -5.50
CA ARG A 92 15.54 -3.00 -6.92
C ARG A 92 16.53 -1.95 -7.42
N VAL A 93 17.72 -2.38 -7.84
CA VAL A 93 18.74 -1.49 -8.44
C VAL A 93 18.49 -1.32 -9.93
N ARG A 94 18.21 -2.43 -10.62
CA ARG A 94 17.82 -2.50 -12.04
C ARG A 94 16.97 -3.75 -12.30
N GLN A 95 16.55 -3.94 -13.53
CA GLN A 95 15.73 -5.10 -13.87
C GLN A 95 16.47 -6.41 -13.56
N GLY A 96 15.87 -7.24 -12.71
CA GLY A 96 16.44 -8.52 -12.28
C GLY A 96 17.54 -8.41 -11.21
N GLU A 97 17.95 -7.21 -10.81
CA GLU A 97 19.01 -7.01 -9.82
C GLU A 97 18.45 -6.37 -8.54
N TRP A 98 18.68 -7.04 -7.43
CA TRP A 98 18.21 -6.66 -6.11
C TRP A 98 19.39 -6.47 -5.17
N GLN A 99 19.30 -5.45 -4.34
CA GLN A 99 20.26 -5.19 -3.27
C GLN A 99 19.56 -5.33 -1.92
N MET A 100 20.06 -6.21 -1.08
CA MET A 100 19.64 -6.34 0.30
C MET A 100 20.30 -5.26 1.15
N ARG A 101 19.50 -4.59 2.01
CA ARG A 101 19.98 -3.58 2.96
C ARG A 101 19.38 -3.85 4.32
N LEU A 102 20.18 -3.65 5.37
CA LEU A 102 19.70 -3.69 6.73
C LEU A 102 18.65 -2.61 6.97
N ALA A 103 17.65 -2.92 7.76
CA ALA A 103 16.59 -2.00 8.12
C ALA A 103 16.34 -2.01 9.62
N THR A 104 15.93 -0.87 10.14
CA THR A 104 15.53 -0.69 11.55
C THR A 104 14.12 -0.16 11.62
N VAL A 105 13.40 -0.55 12.66
CA VAL A 105 12.06 -0.03 12.94
C VAL A 105 12.20 1.36 13.54
N VAL A 106 11.57 2.37 12.91
CA VAL A 106 11.53 3.75 13.37
C VAL A 106 10.31 3.98 14.25
N GLU A 107 9.14 3.55 13.77
CA GLU A 107 7.85 3.76 14.45
C GLU A 107 6.87 2.65 14.07
N VAL A 108 5.97 2.28 14.99
CA VAL A 108 4.91 1.30 14.76
C VAL A 108 3.58 1.85 15.24
N ASP A 109 2.61 1.86 14.35
CA ASP A 109 1.21 2.15 14.65
C ASP A 109 0.40 0.85 14.63
N LYS A 110 0.26 0.24 15.80
CA LYS A 110 -0.47 -1.02 15.95
C LYS A 110 -1.97 -0.87 15.73
N ALA A 111 -2.53 0.32 16.01
CA ALA A 111 -3.96 0.58 15.85
C ALA A 111 -4.35 0.55 14.37
N HIS A 112 -3.49 1.07 13.50
CA HIS A 112 -3.72 1.10 12.06
C HIS A 112 -2.90 0.06 11.29
N ASP A 113 -2.22 -0.86 12.00
CA ASP A 113 -1.37 -1.90 11.39
C ASP A 113 -0.33 -1.34 10.40
N LEU A 114 0.33 -0.24 10.76
CA LEU A 114 1.37 0.41 9.97
C LEU A 114 2.72 0.37 10.68
N ALA A 115 3.79 0.33 9.92
CA ALA A 115 5.15 0.44 10.41
C ALA A 115 6.00 1.31 9.48
N LEU A 116 6.88 2.10 10.09
CA LEU A 116 7.90 2.90 9.44
C LEU A 116 9.26 2.30 9.72
N LEU A 117 9.99 1.99 8.66
CA LEU A 117 11.34 1.46 8.72
C LEU A 117 12.30 2.48 8.14
N ARG A 118 13.58 2.37 8.52
CA ARG A 118 14.69 3.05 7.86
C ARG A 118 15.70 2.02 7.40
N PHE A 119 16.11 2.08 6.15
CA PHE A 119 17.17 1.23 5.64
C PHE A 119 18.51 1.98 5.54
N GLU A 120 19.60 1.22 5.59
CA GLU A 120 20.95 1.75 5.49
C GLU A 120 21.35 2.04 4.03
N GLY A 121 22.29 2.98 3.87
CA GLY A 121 22.87 3.34 2.58
C GLY A 121 22.12 4.48 1.87
N PRO A 122 22.43 4.70 0.57
CA PRO A 122 21.92 5.85 -0.15
C PRO A 122 20.41 5.83 -0.33
N ALA A 123 19.81 7.02 -0.35
CA ALA A 123 18.40 7.21 -0.68
C ALA A 123 18.09 6.69 -2.09
N VAL A 124 16.88 6.20 -2.28
CA VAL A 124 16.37 5.73 -3.59
C VAL A 124 15.08 6.46 -3.93
N SER A 125 14.54 6.21 -5.12
CA SER A 125 13.25 6.80 -5.54
C SER A 125 12.17 6.58 -4.49
N ALA A 126 11.45 7.65 -4.16
CA ALA A 126 10.40 7.66 -3.16
C ALA A 126 9.06 8.04 -3.79
N LEU A 127 7.97 7.50 -3.24
CA LEU A 127 6.61 7.83 -3.64
C LEU A 127 6.11 9.05 -2.85
N THR A 128 5.31 9.86 -3.51
CA THR A 128 4.54 10.93 -2.88
C THR A 128 3.32 10.34 -2.19
N VAL A 129 3.12 10.67 -0.92
CA VAL A 129 1.92 10.30 -0.17
C VAL A 129 0.82 11.31 -0.49
N GLY A 130 -0.26 10.83 -1.11
CA GLY A 130 -1.42 11.63 -1.49
C GLY A 130 -2.40 11.84 -0.34
N ASP A 131 -3.45 12.60 -0.62
CA ASP A 131 -4.53 12.89 0.32
C ASP A 131 -5.64 11.85 0.19
N SER A 132 -5.76 10.96 1.18
CA SER A 132 -6.79 9.93 1.21
C SER A 132 -8.19 10.45 1.51
N ASP A 133 -8.34 11.67 2.02
CA ASP A 133 -9.64 12.26 2.33
C ASP A 133 -10.40 12.67 1.05
N GLN A 134 -9.66 12.79 -0.06
CA GLN A 134 -10.23 13.05 -1.39
C GLN A 134 -10.69 11.78 -2.11
N VAL A 135 -10.36 10.60 -1.60
CA VAL A 135 -10.74 9.31 -2.22
C VAL A 135 -12.25 9.12 -2.14
N ARG A 136 -12.82 8.60 -3.22
CA ARG A 136 -14.26 8.36 -3.35
C ARG A 136 -14.54 6.91 -3.74
N GLU A 137 -15.69 6.39 -3.34
CA GLU A 137 -16.19 5.12 -3.85
C GLU A 137 -16.37 5.20 -5.37
N GLY A 138 -16.02 4.12 -6.07
CA GLY A 138 -15.96 4.08 -7.54
C GLY A 138 -14.66 4.62 -8.16
N GLN A 139 -13.77 5.24 -7.37
CA GLN A 139 -12.48 5.73 -7.87
C GLN A 139 -11.60 4.57 -8.32
N ALA A 140 -11.06 4.67 -9.54
CA ALA A 140 -10.06 3.75 -10.04
C ALA A 140 -8.77 3.86 -9.23
N VAL A 141 -8.18 2.72 -8.89
CA VAL A 141 -6.92 2.62 -8.15
C VAL A 141 -6.05 1.50 -8.72
N ALA A 142 -4.78 1.56 -8.42
CA ALA A 142 -3.85 0.45 -8.63
C ALA A 142 -3.08 0.17 -7.34
N PHE A 143 -2.64 -1.07 -7.18
CA PHE A 143 -1.75 -1.44 -6.08
C PHE A 143 -0.64 -2.35 -6.58
N MET A 144 0.47 -2.36 -5.86
CA MET A 144 1.66 -3.10 -6.27
C MET A 144 2.27 -3.84 -5.08
N GLY A 145 2.75 -5.06 -5.33
CA GLY A 145 3.42 -5.86 -4.32
C GLY A 145 4.05 -7.13 -4.87
N PHE A 146 4.47 -8.00 -3.96
CA PHE A 146 5.12 -9.28 -4.28
C PHE A 146 4.24 -10.44 -3.85
N PRO A 147 3.22 -10.80 -4.66
CA PRO A 147 2.29 -11.87 -4.33
C PRO A 147 3.00 -13.21 -4.24
N ILE A 148 2.45 -14.11 -3.39
CA ILE A 148 2.86 -15.52 -3.28
C ILE A 148 4.34 -15.68 -2.87
N GLY A 149 4.85 -14.75 -2.03
CA GLY A 149 6.11 -14.96 -1.33
C GLY A 149 7.36 -15.17 -2.20
N GLY A 150 7.37 -14.64 -3.42
CA GLY A 150 8.50 -14.81 -4.33
C GLY A 150 8.47 -16.09 -5.17
N ALA A 151 7.40 -16.89 -5.13
CA ALA A 151 7.25 -18.06 -6.00
C ALA A 151 7.26 -17.69 -7.49
N LEU A 152 6.90 -16.45 -7.82
CA LEU A 152 7.00 -15.87 -9.18
C LEU A 152 8.31 -15.08 -9.39
N GLY A 153 9.30 -15.26 -8.52
CA GLY A 153 10.51 -14.44 -8.46
C GLY A 153 10.23 -13.07 -7.81
N PHE A 154 11.28 -12.28 -7.61
CA PHE A 154 11.17 -10.94 -7.01
C PHE A 154 10.73 -9.89 -8.05
N SER A 155 9.64 -10.13 -8.78
CA SER A 155 9.07 -9.15 -9.70
C SER A 155 7.80 -8.57 -9.08
N PRO A 156 7.73 -7.25 -8.83
CA PRO A 156 6.52 -6.64 -8.30
C PRO A 156 5.40 -6.71 -9.34
N VAL A 157 4.24 -7.14 -8.89
CA VAL A 157 3.02 -7.29 -9.69
C VAL A 157 2.10 -6.11 -9.42
N THR A 158 1.58 -5.51 -10.49
CA THR A 158 0.59 -4.44 -10.42
C THR A 158 -0.80 -5.02 -10.61
N HIS A 159 -1.70 -4.68 -9.72
CA HIS A 159 -3.12 -4.98 -9.80
C HIS A 159 -3.90 -3.68 -10.02
N ARG A 160 -5.01 -3.75 -10.74
CA ARG A 160 -5.94 -2.64 -10.91
C ARG A 160 -7.27 -3.00 -10.27
N GLY A 161 -7.96 -2.00 -9.77
CA GLY A 161 -9.26 -2.14 -9.17
C GLY A 161 -9.91 -0.77 -8.97
N MET A 162 -10.93 -0.74 -8.12
CA MET A 162 -11.55 0.49 -7.66
C MET A 162 -11.79 0.43 -6.15
N VAL A 163 -11.99 1.57 -5.53
CA VAL A 163 -12.52 1.66 -4.16
C VAL A 163 -14.00 1.33 -4.23
N SER A 164 -14.38 0.12 -3.80
CA SER A 164 -15.78 -0.33 -3.82
C SER A 164 -16.58 0.18 -2.64
N SER A 165 -15.91 0.42 -1.51
CA SER A 165 -16.56 1.01 -0.33
C SER A 165 -15.53 1.67 0.58
N ILE A 166 -15.96 2.71 1.30
CA ILE A 166 -15.24 3.30 2.42
C ILE A 166 -15.97 2.89 3.69
N ALA A 167 -15.45 1.86 4.37
CA ALA A 167 -16.12 1.20 5.49
C ALA A 167 -15.36 1.43 6.78
N VAL A 168 -16.09 1.45 7.90
CA VAL A 168 -15.46 1.46 9.22
C VAL A 168 -14.75 0.13 9.45
N ALA A 169 -13.45 0.18 9.77
CA ALA A 169 -12.69 -0.99 10.14
C ALA A 169 -13.27 -1.58 11.44
N ALA A 170 -13.83 -2.78 11.33
CA ALA A 170 -14.02 -3.60 12.50
C ALA A 170 -12.69 -4.33 12.76
N LEU A 171 -12.02 -4.05 13.89
CA LEU A 171 -10.89 -4.86 14.32
C LEU A 171 -11.31 -6.34 14.30
N PRO A 172 -10.51 -7.24 13.73
CA PRO A 172 -10.92 -8.61 13.52
C PRO A 172 -11.20 -9.29 14.85
N ALA A 173 -12.46 -9.68 15.08
CA ALA A 173 -12.75 -10.69 16.06
C ALA A 173 -12.06 -12.01 15.67
N PRO A 174 -11.60 -12.82 16.62
CA PRO A 174 -10.90 -14.09 16.34
C PRO A 174 -11.67 -15.07 15.44
N SER A 175 -13.00 -14.92 15.34
CA SER A 175 -13.87 -15.57 14.34
C SER A 175 -15.15 -14.77 14.16
N ALA A 176 -15.74 -14.83 12.97
CA ALA A 176 -17.05 -14.19 12.68
C ALA A 176 -18.16 -14.74 13.61
N SER A 177 -18.07 -16.00 14.05
CA SER A 177 -18.97 -16.63 15.00
C SER A 177 -18.84 -16.10 16.45
N GLN A 178 -17.80 -15.35 16.77
CA GLN A 178 -17.55 -14.72 18.07
C GLN A 178 -17.94 -13.23 18.11
N LEU A 179 -18.39 -12.69 17.00
CA LEU A 179 -18.99 -11.35 16.94
C LEU A 179 -20.42 -11.41 17.53
N ASN A 180 -20.50 -11.28 18.84
CA ASN A 180 -21.78 -11.03 19.49
C ASN A 180 -22.06 -9.52 19.56
N ASP A 181 -23.32 -9.14 19.76
CA ASP A 181 -23.74 -7.74 19.86
C ASP A 181 -22.97 -6.92 20.91
N LYS A 182 -22.47 -7.59 21.95
CA LYS A 182 -21.66 -6.97 23.00
C LYS A 182 -20.26 -6.62 22.48
N SER A 183 -19.63 -7.51 21.70
CA SER A 183 -18.34 -7.27 21.07
C SER A 183 -18.42 -6.13 20.05
N ILE A 184 -19.51 -6.09 19.26
CA ILE A 184 -19.76 -5.01 18.29
C ILE A 184 -19.97 -3.67 19.00
N ARG A 185 -20.70 -3.64 20.12
CA ARG A 185 -20.89 -2.42 20.93
C ARG A 185 -19.59 -1.96 21.58
N THR A 186 -18.76 -2.87 22.08
CA THR A 186 -17.47 -2.56 22.69
C THR A 186 -16.50 -2.01 21.65
N LEU A 187 -16.45 -2.56 20.43
CA LEU A 187 -15.67 -2.06 19.31
C LEU A 187 -16.11 -0.65 18.89
N ARG A 188 -17.42 -0.38 18.88
CA ARG A 188 -17.98 0.96 18.61
C ARG A 188 -17.72 1.97 19.74
N ALA A 189 -17.61 1.52 20.98
CA ALA A 189 -17.39 2.37 22.15
C ALA A 189 -15.90 2.68 22.40
N ALA A 190 -14.99 1.88 21.85
CA ALA A 190 -13.53 2.02 22.09
C ALA A 190 -12.89 3.21 21.37
N GLY A 191 -13.63 3.96 20.55
CA GLY A 191 -13.12 5.18 19.88
C GLY A 191 -12.09 4.96 18.77
N ASP A 192 -11.67 3.72 18.52
CA ASP A 192 -10.62 3.37 17.55
C ASP A 192 -11.21 2.97 16.17
N ASN A 193 -12.42 3.44 15.87
CA ASN A 193 -13.03 3.20 14.58
C ASN A 193 -12.42 4.14 13.54
N PHE A 194 -11.73 3.58 12.58
CA PHE A 194 -11.23 4.32 11.43
C PHE A 194 -11.77 3.74 10.12
N ASN A 195 -11.84 4.57 9.10
CA ASN A 195 -12.27 4.12 7.79
C ASN A 195 -11.15 3.37 7.07
N ILE A 196 -11.51 2.28 6.39
CA ILE A 196 -10.62 1.56 5.46
C ILE A 196 -11.24 1.55 4.07
N PHE A 197 -10.41 1.43 3.07
CA PHE A 197 -10.85 1.22 1.69
C PHE A 197 -11.06 -0.26 1.44
N GLN A 198 -12.27 -0.63 1.06
CA GLN A 198 -12.56 -1.92 0.47
C GLN A 198 -12.35 -1.82 -1.04
N LEU A 199 -11.61 -2.75 -1.61
CA LEU A 199 -11.20 -2.73 -3.01
C LEU A 199 -11.88 -3.86 -3.78
N ASP A 200 -12.37 -3.55 -4.96
CA ASP A 200 -12.64 -4.55 -6.01
C ASP A 200 -11.32 -4.86 -6.69
N GLY A 201 -10.70 -5.93 -6.27
CA GLY A 201 -9.39 -6.38 -6.73
C GLY A 201 -8.79 -7.38 -5.76
N THR A 202 -8.24 -8.47 -6.29
CA THR A 202 -7.68 -9.54 -5.46
C THR A 202 -6.24 -9.23 -5.09
N ALA A 203 -5.97 -9.01 -3.80
CA ALA A 203 -4.64 -9.04 -3.26
C ALA A 203 -4.32 -10.45 -2.73
N TYR A 204 -3.08 -10.86 -2.86
CA TYR A 204 -2.57 -12.15 -2.41
C TYR A 204 -1.59 -11.98 -1.24
N PRO A 205 -1.36 -13.04 -0.43
CA PRO A 205 -0.29 -13.04 0.57
C PRO A 205 1.04 -12.57 -0.03
N GLY A 206 1.68 -11.59 0.63
CA GLY A 206 2.86 -10.91 0.11
C GLY A 206 2.57 -9.50 -0.42
N ASN A 207 1.34 -9.17 -0.81
CA ASN A 207 0.95 -7.79 -1.18
C ASN A 207 0.79 -6.86 0.04
N SER A 208 0.63 -7.41 1.25
CA SER A 208 0.55 -6.62 2.50
C SER A 208 1.71 -5.65 2.63
N GLY A 209 1.41 -4.40 2.93
CA GLY A 209 2.37 -3.30 3.03
C GLY A 209 2.68 -2.60 1.70
N GLY A 210 2.16 -3.10 0.58
CA GLY A 210 2.31 -2.49 -0.73
C GLY A 210 1.50 -1.20 -0.90
N PRO A 211 1.92 -0.27 -1.78
CA PRO A 211 1.21 0.96 -2.04
C PRO A 211 -0.09 0.70 -2.81
N LEU A 212 -1.19 1.29 -2.34
CA LEU A 212 -2.36 1.60 -3.14
C LEU A 212 -2.15 3.01 -3.70
N PHE A 213 -2.27 3.21 -5.01
CA PHE A 213 -1.96 4.49 -5.63
C PHE A 213 -2.96 4.87 -6.72
N ASP A 214 -3.03 6.15 -6.98
CA ASP A 214 -3.79 6.72 -8.08
C ASP A 214 -3.14 6.35 -9.42
N PRO A 215 -3.87 5.73 -10.37
CA PRO A 215 -3.29 5.24 -11.62
C PRO A 215 -2.89 6.35 -12.60
N ASP A 216 -3.31 7.59 -12.40
CA ASP A 216 -2.98 8.72 -13.26
C ASP A 216 -1.78 9.52 -12.74
N THR A 217 -1.60 9.60 -11.41
CA THR A 217 -0.55 10.42 -10.78
C THR A 217 0.58 9.61 -10.14
N GLY A 218 0.27 8.38 -9.68
CA GLY A 218 1.17 7.55 -8.88
C GLY A 218 1.25 7.96 -7.40
N HIS A 219 0.41 8.91 -6.94
CA HIS A 219 0.35 9.29 -5.54
C HIS A 219 -0.25 8.16 -4.72
N VAL A 220 0.38 7.87 -3.57
CA VAL A 220 -0.08 6.82 -2.67
C VAL A 220 -1.32 7.27 -1.93
N LEU A 221 -2.41 6.52 -2.08
CA LEU A 221 -3.71 6.75 -1.44
C LEU A 221 -3.93 5.85 -0.23
N GLY A 222 -3.12 4.79 -0.09
CA GLY A 222 -3.24 3.86 1.04
C GLY A 222 -2.18 2.77 1.03
N VAL A 223 -2.30 1.86 2.00
CA VAL A 223 -1.43 0.70 2.20
C VAL A 223 -2.26 -0.57 2.15
N VAL A 224 -1.96 -1.47 1.24
CA VAL A 224 -2.68 -2.75 1.10
C VAL A 224 -2.54 -3.58 2.37
N ASN A 225 -3.66 -4.08 2.89
CA ASN A 225 -3.70 -4.87 4.11
C ASN A 225 -4.50 -6.16 3.90
N MET A 226 -3.83 -7.30 4.07
CA MET A 226 -4.43 -8.63 3.92
C MET A 226 -4.98 -9.22 5.22
N VAL A 227 -4.69 -8.58 6.38
CA VAL A 227 -5.07 -9.12 7.70
C VAL A 227 -6.48 -8.76 8.13
N ALA A 228 -7.07 -7.73 7.51
CA ALA A 228 -8.46 -7.35 7.81
C ALA A 228 -9.46 -8.51 7.60
N ILE A 229 -9.05 -9.61 6.92
CA ILE A 229 -9.83 -10.84 6.76
C ILE A 229 -9.18 -11.96 7.58
N LYS A 230 -9.13 -11.83 8.91
CA LYS A 230 -8.65 -12.93 9.77
C LYS A 230 -9.65 -14.09 9.77
N GLY A 231 -9.21 -15.22 9.26
CA GLY A 231 -9.90 -16.50 9.24
C GLY A 231 -9.60 -17.32 7.99
N ILE A 232 -8.97 -16.75 6.96
CA ILE A 232 -8.97 -17.34 5.63
C ILE A 232 -7.59 -17.24 4.94
N ARG A 233 -6.46 -17.28 5.67
CA ARG A 233 -5.14 -17.27 5.02
C ARG A 233 -4.98 -18.42 4.01
N GLU A 234 -5.46 -19.61 4.34
CA GLU A 234 -5.44 -20.77 3.44
C GLU A 234 -6.55 -20.71 2.38
N SER A 235 -7.75 -20.21 2.73
CA SER A 235 -8.82 -20.07 1.74
C SER A 235 -8.64 -18.89 0.79
N ALA A 236 -7.85 -17.86 1.10
CA ALA A 236 -7.54 -16.78 0.16
C ALA A 236 -6.70 -17.24 -1.04
N LEU A 237 -5.92 -18.30 -0.89
CA LEU A 237 -5.18 -18.93 -2.00
C LEU A 237 -6.05 -19.86 -2.83
N THR A 238 -7.02 -20.54 -2.20
CA THR A 238 -7.88 -21.53 -2.85
C THR A 238 -9.21 -20.95 -3.33
N HIS A 239 -9.72 -19.92 -2.64
CA HIS A 239 -11.00 -19.27 -2.94
C HIS A 239 -10.87 -17.75 -2.76
N PRO A 240 -10.19 -17.02 -3.67
CA PRO A 240 -10.05 -15.58 -3.56
C PRO A 240 -11.43 -14.92 -3.63
N SER A 241 -11.77 -14.12 -2.61
CA SER A 241 -13.06 -13.43 -2.53
C SER A 241 -13.23 -12.29 -3.54
N GLY A 242 -12.15 -11.89 -4.22
CA GLY A 242 -12.15 -10.70 -5.07
C GLY A 242 -12.13 -9.38 -4.28
N ILE A 243 -12.17 -9.42 -2.96
CA ILE A 243 -12.20 -8.26 -2.07
C ILE A 243 -10.85 -8.13 -1.37
N SER A 244 -10.29 -6.92 -1.37
CA SER A 244 -9.10 -6.56 -0.62
C SER A 244 -9.33 -5.27 0.16
N TYR A 245 -8.42 -4.96 1.06
CA TYR A 245 -8.53 -3.77 1.90
C TYR A 245 -7.25 -2.95 1.84
N ALA A 246 -7.40 -1.64 2.08
CA ALA A 246 -6.25 -0.76 2.23
C ALA A 246 -6.50 0.26 3.34
N ILE A 247 -5.43 0.57 4.07
CA ILE A 247 -5.40 1.58 5.12
C ILE A 247 -5.18 2.93 4.43
N PRO A 248 -6.01 3.95 4.66
CA PRO A 248 -5.87 5.27 4.05
C PRO A 248 -4.51 5.93 4.33
N SER A 249 -3.99 6.66 3.35
CA SER A 249 -2.68 7.32 3.42
C SER A 249 -2.58 8.43 4.47
N GLY A 250 -3.69 8.99 4.94
CA GLY A 250 -3.70 9.93 6.06
C GLY A 250 -3.04 9.37 7.32
N PHE A 251 -3.19 8.06 7.59
CA PHE A 251 -2.50 7.40 8.71
C PHE A 251 -1.00 7.25 8.47
N VAL A 252 -0.56 7.13 7.21
CA VAL A 252 0.86 7.17 6.84
C VAL A 252 1.44 8.55 7.14
N GLN A 253 0.73 9.63 6.79
CA GLN A 253 1.17 11.00 7.08
C GLN A 253 1.32 11.21 8.58
N GLN A 254 0.32 10.80 9.38
CA GLN A 254 0.40 10.86 10.85
C GLN A 254 1.58 10.06 11.42
N LEU A 255 1.85 8.88 10.87
CA LEU A 255 2.99 8.04 11.29
C LEU A 255 4.33 8.75 11.00
N LEU A 256 4.46 9.37 9.83
CA LEU A 256 5.64 10.15 9.46
C LEU A 256 5.82 11.40 10.35
N GLU A 257 4.75 12.11 10.68
CA GLU A 257 4.78 13.26 11.58
C GLU A 257 5.22 12.86 13.00
N ARG A 258 4.66 11.79 13.56
CA ARG A 258 5.08 11.26 14.86
C ARG A 258 6.56 10.89 14.90
N SER A 259 7.08 10.34 13.82
CA SER A 259 8.49 9.93 13.74
C SER A 259 9.49 11.10 13.71
N ARG A 260 9.02 12.32 13.38
CA ARG A 260 9.84 13.55 13.37
C ARG A 260 9.87 14.25 14.72
N SER A 261 8.85 14.02 15.54
CA SER A 261 8.69 14.69 16.84
C SER A 261 9.50 14.01 17.95
N ARG A 262 10.16 12.90 17.64
CA ARG A 262 11.05 12.13 18.52
C ARG A 262 12.51 12.33 18.13
#